data_aeccbd52ee342c890c595fa9a68b01c2
#
_entry.id   aeccbd52ee342c890c595fa9a68b01c2
#
_cell.length_a   1.000
_cell.length_b   1.000
_cell.length_c   1.000
_cell.angle_alpha   90.00
_cell.angle_beta   90.00
_cell.angle_gamma   90.00
#
_symmetry.space_group_name_H-M   'P 1'
#
loop_
_entity.id
_entity.type
_entity.pdbx_description
1 polymer ?
#
loop_
_entity_poly.entity_id
_entity_poly.type
_entity_poly.pdbx_seq_one_letter_code
_entity_poly.pdbx_strand_id
1 'polypeptide(L)'
;MTFQTIPVNVTGPSYQSRSRPLSSQRTQNWYQQLNEQGKDAYTLMPFPGLKLVGNEVGIDRGFHRMAEILYQVKGTSLYEISSNGAHTLRGTIPGTGRAIIRDDGINMFIVADLKVWQ
;
A
#
# COMPACT_ATOMS: atom_id res chain seq x y z
N MET A 1 -47.56 10.23 -23.29
CA MET A 1 -46.17 9.93 -23.74
C MET A 1 -45.53 9.12 -22.64
N THR A 2 -45.20 7.86 -22.86
CA THR A 2 -44.61 6.99 -21.86
C THR A 2 -43.11 7.03 -22.05
N PHE A 3 -42.35 7.54 -21.04
CA PHE A 3 -40.92 7.53 -21.08
C PHE A 3 -40.42 6.14 -20.69
N GLN A 4 -39.69 5.48 -21.57
CA GLN A 4 -39.06 4.20 -21.29
C GLN A 4 -37.67 4.47 -20.68
N THR A 5 -37.47 4.04 -19.44
CA THR A 5 -36.16 4.15 -18.77
C THR A 5 -35.28 3.02 -19.28
N ILE A 6 -34.22 3.38 -19.99
CA ILE A 6 -33.19 2.41 -20.42
C ILE A 6 -32.11 2.38 -19.36
N PRO A 7 -31.83 1.23 -18.72
CA PRO A 7 -30.73 1.13 -17.77
C PRO A 7 -29.40 1.27 -18.51
N VAL A 8 -28.58 2.23 -18.10
CA VAL A 8 -27.22 2.41 -18.62
C VAL A 8 -26.24 1.74 -17.67
N ASN A 9 -25.49 0.75 -18.16
CA ASN A 9 -24.44 0.12 -17.38
C ASN A 9 -23.24 1.06 -17.30
N VAL A 10 -22.96 1.61 -16.12
CA VAL A 10 -21.84 2.53 -15.86
C VAL A 10 -20.59 1.81 -15.32
N THR A 11 -20.65 0.48 -15.17
CA THR A 11 -19.52 -0.29 -14.67
C THR A 11 -18.66 -0.78 -15.83
N GLY A 12 -17.37 -0.45 -15.82
CA GLY A 12 -16.39 -0.93 -16.77
C GLY A 12 -15.35 -1.87 -16.15
N PRO A 13 -14.54 -2.55 -16.95
CA PRO A 13 -13.47 -3.41 -16.46
C PRO A 13 -12.39 -2.60 -15.73
N SER A 14 -11.85 -3.18 -14.66
CA SER A 14 -10.76 -2.56 -13.90
C SER A 14 -9.37 -2.79 -14.51
N TYR A 15 -9.24 -3.63 -15.53
CA TYR A 15 -7.99 -3.97 -16.20
C TYR A 15 -8.07 -3.69 -17.72
N GLN A 16 -6.91 -3.45 -18.33
CA GLN A 16 -6.79 -3.36 -19.78
C GLN A 16 -6.53 -4.76 -20.36
N SER A 17 -7.48 -5.26 -21.13
CA SER A 17 -7.24 -6.47 -21.92
C SER A 17 -6.54 -6.14 -23.25
N ARG A 18 -5.87 -7.13 -23.86
CA ARG A 18 -5.26 -6.97 -25.20
C ARG A 18 -6.28 -6.67 -26.30
N SER A 19 -7.49 -7.21 -26.18
CA SER A 19 -8.61 -6.83 -27.02
C SER A 19 -9.35 -5.68 -26.34
N ARG A 20 -9.28 -4.51 -26.91
CA ARG A 20 -10.05 -3.37 -26.39
C ARG A 20 -11.53 -3.63 -26.61
N PRO A 21 -12.36 -3.65 -25.56
CA PRO A 21 -13.79 -3.69 -25.72
C PRO A 21 -14.25 -2.42 -26.43
N LEU A 22 -15.38 -2.48 -27.10
CA LEU A 22 -16.02 -1.33 -27.77
C LEU A 22 -16.36 -0.18 -26.80
N SER A 23 -16.45 -0.49 -25.51
CA SER A 23 -16.68 0.50 -24.46
C SER A 23 -15.34 1.08 -23.97
N SER A 24 -15.25 2.40 -23.93
CA SER A 24 -14.12 3.14 -23.33
C SER A 24 -14.23 3.26 -21.81
N GLN A 25 -15.28 2.71 -21.21
CA GLN A 25 -15.51 2.78 -19.77
C GLN A 25 -14.44 1.96 -19.03
N ARG A 26 -13.88 2.55 -17.98
CA ARG A 26 -12.89 1.94 -17.09
C ARG A 26 -13.22 2.26 -15.66
N THR A 27 -13.28 1.24 -14.82
CA THR A 27 -13.42 1.40 -13.37
C THR A 27 -12.02 1.54 -12.75
N GLN A 28 -11.78 2.65 -12.05
CA GLN A 28 -10.51 2.92 -11.39
C GLN A 28 -10.76 3.27 -9.91
N ASN A 29 -10.04 2.63 -9.00
CA ASN A 29 -10.18 2.78 -7.54
C ASN A 29 -11.56 2.38 -6.99
N TRP A 30 -12.31 1.56 -7.73
CA TRP A 30 -13.58 0.97 -7.34
C TRP A 30 -13.56 -0.51 -7.68
N TYR A 31 -14.23 -1.34 -6.88
CA TYR A 31 -14.46 -2.74 -7.22
C TYR A 31 -15.95 -3.02 -7.29
N GLN A 32 -16.29 -4.00 -8.10
CA GLN A 32 -17.66 -4.44 -8.27
C GLN A 32 -17.96 -5.53 -7.24
N GLN A 33 -19.05 -5.37 -6.52
CA GLN A 33 -19.57 -6.37 -5.62
C GLN A 33 -20.93 -6.86 -6.16
N LEU A 34 -21.12 -8.17 -6.23
CA LEU A 34 -22.41 -8.76 -6.56
C LEU A 34 -23.42 -8.42 -5.47
N ASN A 35 -24.58 -7.95 -5.89
CA ASN A 35 -25.68 -7.67 -4.99
C ASN A 35 -26.75 -8.75 -5.16
N GLU A 36 -26.73 -9.75 -4.28
CA GLU A 36 -27.65 -10.91 -4.36
C GLU A 36 -29.11 -10.55 -4.04
N GLN A 37 -29.37 -9.40 -3.41
CA GLN A 37 -30.69 -9.01 -2.93
C GLN A 37 -31.21 -7.68 -3.47
N GLY A 38 -30.48 -7.01 -4.35
CA GLY A 38 -30.85 -5.71 -4.91
C GLY A 38 -31.47 -5.77 -6.28
N LYS A 39 -32.08 -4.65 -6.70
CA LYS A 39 -32.57 -4.48 -8.08
C LYS A 39 -31.46 -4.47 -9.11
N ASP A 40 -30.26 -4.05 -8.70
CA ASP A 40 -29.08 -3.98 -9.54
C ASP A 40 -28.15 -5.15 -9.23
N ALA A 41 -27.67 -5.80 -10.28
CA ALA A 41 -26.81 -6.98 -10.17
C ALA A 41 -25.45 -6.68 -9.52
N TYR A 42 -25.00 -5.44 -9.58
CA TYR A 42 -23.69 -5.02 -9.08
C TYR A 42 -23.75 -3.68 -8.35
N THR A 43 -22.97 -3.57 -7.29
CA THR A 43 -22.71 -2.32 -6.58
C THR A 43 -21.24 -1.97 -6.71
N LEU A 44 -20.95 -0.69 -6.99
CA LEU A 44 -19.58 -0.17 -6.98
C LEU A 44 -19.19 0.25 -5.56
N MET A 45 -18.15 -0.38 -5.04
CA MET A 45 -17.59 -0.05 -3.73
C MET A 45 -16.23 0.64 -3.88
N PRO A 46 -15.98 1.74 -3.16
CA PRO A 46 -14.66 2.38 -3.18
C PRO A 46 -13.63 1.52 -2.45
N PHE A 47 -12.38 1.55 -2.92
CA PHE A 47 -11.27 1.02 -2.12
C PHE A 47 -11.08 1.89 -0.87
N PRO A 48 -10.74 1.26 0.28
CA PRO A 48 -10.37 2.01 1.48
C PRO A 48 -9.24 2.99 1.17
N GLY A 49 -9.33 4.18 1.70
CA GLY A 49 -8.26 5.17 1.60
C GLY A 49 -7.01 4.77 2.38
N LEU A 50 -5.90 5.44 2.13
CA LEU A 50 -4.68 5.30 2.90
C LEU A 50 -4.71 6.28 4.08
N LYS A 51 -4.33 5.81 5.27
CA LYS A 51 -4.12 6.64 6.44
C LYS A 51 -2.61 6.87 6.62
N LEU A 52 -2.21 8.13 6.76
CA LEU A 52 -0.84 8.45 7.12
C LEU A 52 -0.56 7.95 8.55
N VAL A 53 0.48 7.13 8.70
CA VAL A 53 0.85 6.51 9.98
C VAL A 53 1.96 7.29 10.68
N GLY A 54 2.93 7.84 9.91
CA GLY A 54 4.03 8.61 10.44
C GLY A 54 4.38 9.77 9.51
N ASN A 55 5.07 10.77 10.05
CA ASN A 55 5.48 11.96 9.32
C ASN A 55 6.98 12.26 9.48
N GLU A 56 7.79 11.23 9.65
CA GLU A 56 9.23 11.35 9.74
C GLU A 56 9.82 11.86 8.42
N VAL A 57 10.86 12.70 8.53
CA VAL A 57 11.52 13.29 7.37
C VAL A 57 12.56 12.33 6.80
N GLY A 58 12.65 12.25 5.48
CA GLY A 58 13.68 11.50 4.78
C GLY A 58 13.10 10.51 3.77
N ILE A 59 14.00 9.94 2.97
CA ILE A 59 13.66 8.92 1.96
C ILE A 59 13.65 7.56 2.64
N ASP A 60 12.65 6.73 2.31
CA ASP A 60 12.60 5.34 2.77
C ASP A 60 13.72 4.53 2.11
N ARG A 61 14.58 3.93 2.93
CA ARG A 61 15.76 3.16 2.49
C ARG A 61 15.59 1.66 2.67
N GLY A 62 14.76 1.23 3.61
CA GLY A 62 14.48 -0.17 3.84
C GLY A 62 13.48 -0.41 4.96
N PHE A 63 12.79 -1.54 4.86
CA PHE A 63 11.84 -2.05 5.84
C PHE A 63 12.17 -3.49 6.20
N HIS A 64 11.94 -3.86 7.44
CA HIS A 64 12.05 -5.23 7.90
C HIS A 64 11.13 -5.48 9.09
N ARG A 65 10.59 -6.70 9.18
CA ARG A 65 9.79 -7.14 10.32
C ARG A 65 10.56 -8.21 11.08
N MET A 66 10.80 -7.97 12.35
CA MET A 66 11.40 -8.92 13.28
C MET A 66 10.51 -9.03 14.52
N ALA A 67 10.14 -10.24 14.91
CA ALA A 67 9.35 -10.53 16.10
C ALA A 67 8.10 -9.65 16.28
N GLU A 68 7.26 -9.53 15.23
CA GLU A 68 6.03 -8.73 15.19
C GLU A 68 6.24 -7.20 15.21
N ILE A 69 7.47 -6.73 15.25
CA ILE A 69 7.84 -5.32 15.24
C ILE A 69 8.33 -4.94 13.83
N LEU A 70 7.88 -3.84 13.31
CA LEU A 70 8.33 -3.30 12.04
C LEU A 70 9.46 -2.29 12.25
N TYR A 71 10.54 -2.47 11.53
CA TYR A 71 11.68 -1.56 11.51
C TYR A 71 11.80 -0.87 10.16
N GLN A 72 12.10 0.42 10.19
CA GLN A 72 12.24 1.26 9.00
C GLN A 72 13.53 2.08 9.09
N VAL A 73 14.32 2.04 8.03
CA VAL A 73 15.40 3.02 7.84
C VAL A 73 14.88 4.13 6.95
N LYS A 74 14.75 5.33 7.50
CA LYS A 74 14.28 6.52 6.80
C LYS A 74 15.27 7.67 6.97
N GLY A 75 15.75 8.21 5.85
CA GLY A 75 16.88 9.13 5.86
C GLY A 75 18.10 8.48 6.51
N THR A 76 18.61 9.05 7.57
CA THR A 76 19.73 8.50 8.35
C THR A 76 19.30 7.86 9.67
N SER A 77 18.01 7.65 9.87
CA SER A 77 17.44 7.18 11.13
C SER A 77 16.83 5.78 11.01
N LEU A 78 17.04 4.96 12.01
CA LEU A 78 16.36 3.68 12.19
C LEU A 78 15.21 3.88 13.16
N TYR A 79 14.00 3.59 12.70
CA TYR A 79 12.79 3.64 13.49
C TYR A 79 12.23 2.25 13.74
N GLU A 80 11.70 2.07 14.92
CA GLU A 80 10.79 0.99 15.28
C GLU A 80 9.38 1.51 15.17
N ILE A 81 8.51 0.76 14.49
CA ILE A 81 7.11 1.12 14.29
C ILE A 81 6.25 0.13 15.05
N SER A 82 5.55 0.61 16.05
CA SER A 82 4.64 -0.19 16.84
C SER A 82 3.32 -0.47 16.12
N SER A 83 2.52 -1.40 16.60
CA SER A 83 1.24 -1.79 16.00
C SER A 83 0.21 -0.65 15.91
N ASN A 84 0.32 0.37 16.76
CA ASN A 84 -0.50 1.58 16.69
C ASN A 84 0.03 2.63 15.72
N GLY A 85 1.17 2.38 15.07
CA GLY A 85 1.82 3.28 14.14
C GLY A 85 2.74 4.32 14.77
N ALA A 86 3.03 4.24 16.07
CA ALA A 86 4.00 5.15 16.69
C ALA A 86 5.42 4.78 16.27
N HIS A 87 6.22 5.79 15.93
CA HIS A 87 7.61 5.66 15.52
C HIS A 87 8.54 5.99 16.68
N THR A 88 9.43 5.07 16.99
CA THR A 88 10.45 5.23 18.04
C THR A 88 11.83 5.20 17.39
N LEU A 89 12.61 6.24 17.58
CA LEU A 89 14.00 6.28 17.09
C LEU A 89 14.85 5.26 17.86
N ARG A 90 15.51 4.36 17.13
CA ARG A 90 16.38 3.32 17.69
C ARG A 90 17.87 3.57 17.43
N GLY A 91 18.20 4.25 16.35
CA GLY A 91 19.59 4.48 16.01
C GLY A 91 19.78 5.32 14.75
N THR A 92 21.03 5.46 14.36
CA THR A 92 21.43 6.20 13.17
C THR A 92 22.15 5.28 12.20
N ILE A 93 21.68 5.23 10.97
CA ILE A 93 22.28 4.48 9.86
C ILE A 93 22.70 5.51 8.79
N PRO A 94 23.93 6.01 8.80
CA PRO A 94 24.40 7.01 7.85
C PRO A 94 24.26 6.54 6.40
N GLY A 95 24.28 7.50 5.49
CA GLY A 95 24.21 7.25 4.05
C GLY A 95 22.88 7.57 3.41
N THR A 96 22.81 7.38 2.10
CA THR A 96 21.64 7.72 1.28
C THR A 96 21.13 6.56 0.42
N GLY A 97 21.95 5.51 0.28
CA GLY A 97 21.64 4.33 -0.51
C GLY A 97 20.62 3.40 0.17
N ARG A 98 20.20 2.37 -0.54
CA ARG A 98 19.32 1.34 -0.01
C ARG A 98 19.90 0.67 1.23
N ALA A 99 19.10 0.46 2.26
CA ALA A 99 19.44 -0.35 3.41
C ALA A 99 18.78 -1.74 3.28
N ILE A 100 19.59 -2.78 3.41
CA ILE A 100 19.14 -4.17 3.44
C ILE A 100 19.16 -4.62 4.88
N ILE A 101 18.03 -5.07 5.39
CA ILE A 101 17.86 -5.49 6.78
C ILE A 101 17.58 -6.99 6.81
N ARG A 102 18.25 -7.69 7.70
CA ARG A 102 18.05 -9.13 7.99
C ARG A 102 18.19 -9.36 9.49
N ASP A 103 17.62 -10.44 9.97
CA ASP A 103 17.72 -10.86 11.36
C ASP A 103 17.98 -12.36 11.49
N ASP A 104 18.42 -12.76 12.68
CA ASP A 104 18.55 -14.15 13.13
C ASP A 104 17.49 -14.53 14.19
N GLY A 105 16.48 -13.65 14.38
CA GLY A 105 15.45 -13.79 15.42
C GLY A 105 15.82 -13.15 16.77
N ILE A 106 17.07 -12.77 16.98
CA ILE A 106 17.59 -12.13 18.19
C ILE A 106 18.25 -10.79 17.83
N ASN A 107 19.12 -10.80 16.82
CA ASN A 107 19.88 -9.64 16.37
C ASN A 107 19.41 -9.22 14.99
N MET A 108 19.44 -7.94 14.75
CA MET A 108 19.15 -7.33 13.45
C MET A 108 20.44 -6.81 12.82
N PHE A 109 20.66 -7.17 11.56
CA PHE A 109 21.82 -6.73 10.78
C PHE A 109 21.35 -5.83 9.65
N ILE A 110 21.97 -4.66 9.56
CA ILE A 110 21.64 -3.66 8.53
C ILE A 110 22.87 -3.42 7.68
N VAL A 111 22.75 -3.65 6.39
CA VAL A 111 23.78 -3.36 5.39
C VAL A 111 23.39 -2.10 4.65
N ALA A 112 24.18 -1.06 4.77
CA ALA A 112 23.98 0.21 4.09
C ALA A 112 25.32 0.83 3.72
N ASP A 113 25.46 1.33 2.49
CA ASP A 113 26.66 2.00 1.98
C ASP A 113 27.98 1.26 2.30
N LEU A 114 28.02 -0.06 1.98
CA LEU A 114 29.17 -0.96 2.19
C LEU A 114 29.56 -1.16 3.66
N LYS A 115 28.71 -0.84 4.60
CA LYS A 115 28.91 -1.07 6.05
C LYS A 115 27.82 -1.96 6.60
N VAL A 116 28.16 -2.70 7.65
CA VAL A 116 27.25 -3.55 8.41
C VAL A 116 27.07 -2.95 9.81
N TRP A 117 25.82 -2.86 10.23
CA TRP A 117 25.41 -2.36 11.54
C TRP A 117 24.64 -3.48 12.27
N GLN A 118 24.83 -3.60 13.57
CA GLN A 118 24.14 -4.57 14.44
C GLN A 118 23.49 -3.82 15.61
#